data_1578df86349b404dbe589864e6f500d4
#
_entry.id   1578df86349b404dbe589864e6f500d4
#
_cell.length_a   1.000
_cell.length_b   1.000
_cell.length_c   1.000
_cell.angle_alpha   90.00
_cell.angle_beta   90.00
_cell.angle_gamma   90.00
#
_symmetry.space_group_name_H-M   'P 1'
#
loop_
_entity.id
_entity.type
_entity.pdbx_description
1 polymer ?
#
loop_
_entity_poly.entity_id
_entity_poly.type
_entity_poly.pdbx_seq_one_letter_code
_entity_poly.pdbx_strand_id
1 'polypeptide(L)'
;MRSQKEYAEQLNLSDFTDKSLLILDDDDPLRGRLARAMEKKGFSVKEAKTVAEGLKIVAKEPPGFALVDLRLEDGNGLDVI
;
A
#
# COMPACT_ATOMS: atom_id res chain seq x y z
N MET A 1 2.29 25.48 14.51
CA MET A 1 1.91 24.41 13.61
C MET A 1 3.01 23.38 13.50
N ARG A 2 2.65 22.13 13.54
CA ARG A 2 3.64 21.07 13.47
C ARG A 2 4.01 20.75 12.04
N SER A 3 5.27 20.39 11.85
CA SER A 3 5.75 19.96 10.54
C SER A 3 5.31 18.51 10.27
N GLN A 4 5.39 18.11 9.03
CA GLN A 4 5.08 16.73 8.68
C GLN A 4 6.00 15.75 9.38
N LYS A 5 7.23 16.16 9.61
CA LYS A 5 8.18 15.31 10.31
C LYS A 5 7.72 15.03 11.74
N GLU A 6 7.17 16.03 12.41
CA GLU A 6 6.67 15.83 13.74
C GLU A 6 5.50 14.87 13.79
N TYR A 7 4.61 14.96 12.79
CA TYR A 7 3.51 14.01 12.70
C TYR A 7 4.02 12.60 12.46
N ALA A 8 5.02 12.47 11.60
CA ALA A 8 5.57 11.15 11.31
C ALA A 8 6.20 10.53 12.55
N GLU A 9 6.84 11.34 13.36
CA GLU A 9 7.43 10.84 14.60
C GLU A 9 6.39 10.42 15.61
N GLN A 10 5.23 11.07 15.60
CA GLN A 10 4.14 10.72 16.50
C GLN A 10 3.42 9.46 16.04
N LEU A 11 3.45 9.17 14.76
CA LEU A 11 2.82 7.97 14.20
C LEU A 11 3.82 6.82 14.26
N ASN A 12 3.90 6.24 15.44
CA ASN A 12 4.81 5.13 15.66
C ASN A 12 4.11 3.82 15.32
N LEU A 13 4.73 2.99 14.51
CA LEU A 13 4.13 1.73 14.10
C LEU A 13 3.77 0.83 15.27
N SER A 14 4.48 0.95 16.37
CA SER A 14 4.16 0.14 17.54
C SER A 14 2.80 0.48 18.13
N ASP A 15 2.24 1.64 17.76
CA ASP A 15 0.91 2.04 18.24
C ASP A 15 -0.21 1.35 17.46
N PHE A 16 0.13 0.68 16.37
CA PHE A 16 -0.85 0.00 15.54
C PHE A 16 -0.79 -1.50 15.78
N THR A 17 -1.94 -2.11 15.99
CA THR A 17 -1.99 -3.55 16.18
C THR A 17 -1.97 -4.28 14.85
N ASP A 18 -2.49 -3.67 13.79
CA ASP A 18 -2.55 -4.29 12.48
C ASP A 18 -1.55 -3.60 11.56
N LYS A 19 -0.48 -4.31 11.24
CA LYS A 19 0.57 -3.80 10.37
C LYS A 19 0.53 -4.43 9.00
N SER A 20 -0.61 -4.98 8.62
CA SER A 20 -0.73 -5.57 7.29
C SER A 20 -0.89 -4.45 6.26
N LEU A 21 -0.23 -4.63 5.14
CA LEU A 21 -0.19 -3.64 4.06
C LEU A 21 -0.38 -4.33 2.73
N LEU A 22 -1.30 -3.82 1.95
CA LEU A 22 -1.46 -4.26 0.56
C LEU A 22 -0.81 -3.23 -0.34
N ILE A 23 0.03 -3.69 -1.28
CA ILE A 23 0.59 -2.82 -2.30
C ILE A 23 0.03 -3.28 -3.64
N LEU A 24 -0.71 -2.40 -4.29
CA LEU A 24 -1.30 -2.66 -5.60
C LEU A 24 -0.62 -1.78 -6.63
N ASP A 25 0.15 -2.39 -7.52
CA ASP A 25 0.91 -1.67 -8.53
C ASP A 25 1.24 -2.65 -9.64
N ASP A 26 1.02 -2.26 -10.89
CA ASP A 26 1.31 -3.14 -12.03
C ASP A 26 2.77 -3.14 -12.43
N ASP A 27 3.57 -2.26 -11.88
CA ASP A 27 5.01 -2.20 -12.12
C ASP A 27 5.73 -3.16 -11.18
N ASP A 28 6.12 -4.32 -11.70
CA ASP A 28 6.72 -5.36 -10.87
C ASP A 28 7.98 -4.89 -10.13
N PRO A 29 8.95 -4.24 -10.78
CA PRO A 29 10.14 -3.81 -10.06
C PRO A 29 9.83 -2.77 -8.99
N LEU A 30 8.97 -1.83 -9.26
CA LEU A 30 8.61 -0.81 -8.30
C LEU A 30 7.86 -1.43 -7.12
N ARG A 31 6.88 -2.28 -7.42
CA ARG A 31 6.11 -2.92 -6.37
C ARG A 31 7.02 -3.71 -5.44
N GLY A 32 7.99 -4.44 -6.00
CA GLY A 32 8.92 -5.21 -5.19
C GLY A 32 9.79 -4.34 -4.30
N ARG A 33 10.24 -3.21 -4.83
CA ARG A 33 11.05 -2.29 -4.01
C ARG A 33 10.24 -1.69 -2.88
N LEU A 34 9.00 -1.31 -3.17
CA LEU A 34 8.13 -0.77 -2.13
C LEU A 34 7.85 -1.82 -1.06
N ALA A 35 7.59 -3.04 -1.49
CA ALA A 35 7.33 -4.12 -0.55
C ALA A 35 8.49 -4.31 0.41
N ARG A 36 9.71 -4.37 -0.14
CA ARG A 36 10.90 -4.56 0.70
C ARG A 36 11.11 -3.39 1.65
N ALA A 37 10.90 -2.17 1.15
CA ALA A 37 11.07 -0.98 1.98
C ALA A 37 10.07 -0.98 3.13
N MET A 38 8.84 -1.37 2.85
CA MET A 38 7.80 -1.38 3.88
C MET A 38 8.03 -2.51 4.88
N GLU A 39 8.51 -3.66 4.43
CA GLU A 39 8.83 -4.74 5.34
C GLU A 39 9.92 -4.35 6.33
N LYS A 40 10.88 -3.55 5.86
CA LYS A 40 11.91 -3.04 6.75
C LYS A 40 11.36 -2.11 7.81
N LYS A 41 10.23 -1.49 7.53
CA LYS A 41 9.58 -0.62 8.49
C LYS A 41 8.63 -1.36 9.43
N GLY A 42 8.52 -2.66 9.27
CA GLY A 42 7.72 -3.48 10.16
C GLY A 42 6.36 -3.89 9.62
N PHE A 43 6.07 -3.58 8.36
CA PHE A 43 4.81 -3.99 7.76
C PHE A 43 4.86 -5.43 7.29
N SER A 44 3.70 -6.07 7.34
CA SER A 44 3.51 -7.37 6.74
C SER A 44 2.85 -7.12 5.38
N VAL A 45 3.61 -7.31 4.32
CA VAL A 45 3.21 -6.84 3.00
C VAL A 45 2.64 -7.94 2.13
N LYS A 46 1.53 -7.63 1.46
CA LYS A 46 0.99 -8.44 0.38
C LYS A 46 1.01 -7.60 -0.87
N GLU A 47 1.28 -8.24 -1.99
CA GLU A 47 1.40 -7.55 -3.26
C GLU A 47 0.31 -7.99 -4.22
N ALA A 48 -0.20 -7.03 -4.98
CA ALA A 48 -1.15 -7.31 -6.04
C ALA A 48 -0.73 -6.57 -7.29
N LYS A 49 -0.85 -7.21 -8.42
CA LYS A 49 -0.50 -6.62 -9.70
C LYS A 49 -1.70 -5.97 -10.36
N THR A 50 -2.88 -6.45 -10.04
CA THR A 50 -4.12 -5.95 -10.65
C THR A 50 -5.15 -5.65 -9.57
N VAL A 51 -6.15 -4.87 -9.96
CA VAL A 51 -7.25 -4.56 -9.06
C VAL A 51 -7.96 -5.85 -8.63
N ALA A 52 -8.14 -6.77 -9.58
CA ALA A 52 -8.81 -8.03 -9.25
C ALA A 52 -8.08 -8.80 -8.17
N GLU A 53 -6.74 -8.87 -8.28
CA GLU A 53 -5.95 -9.52 -7.24
C GLU A 53 -6.06 -8.82 -5.91
N GLY A 54 -6.02 -7.49 -5.94
CA GLY A 54 -6.15 -6.70 -4.73
C GLY A 54 -7.48 -6.92 -4.04
N LEU A 55 -8.55 -6.97 -4.81
CA LEU A 55 -9.88 -7.19 -4.26
C LEU A 55 -10.00 -8.57 -3.62
N LYS A 56 -9.37 -9.58 -4.22
CA LYS A 56 -9.39 -10.91 -3.63
C LYS A 56 -8.68 -10.93 -2.29
N ILE A 57 -7.54 -10.21 -2.20
CA ILE A 57 -6.80 -10.13 -0.95
C ILE A 57 -7.63 -9.44 0.11
N VAL A 58 -8.24 -8.32 -0.24
CA VAL A 58 -9.04 -7.54 0.70
C VAL A 58 -10.25 -8.33 1.19
N ALA A 59 -10.88 -9.07 0.29
CA ALA A 59 -12.05 -9.86 0.66
C ALA A 59 -11.70 -10.98 1.63
N LYS A 60 -10.53 -11.56 1.45
CA LYS A 60 -10.10 -12.68 2.29
C LYS A 60 -9.54 -12.21 3.63
N GLU A 61 -8.76 -11.14 3.59
CA GLU A 61 -8.07 -10.65 4.79
C GLU A 61 -7.84 -9.15 4.63
N PRO A 62 -8.77 -8.33 5.09
CA PRO A 62 -8.65 -6.87 4.93
C PRO A 62 -7.37 -6.35 5.57
N PRO A 63 -6.56 -5.60 4.83
CA PRO A 63 -5.32 -5.05 5.40
C PRO A 63 -5.61 -3.80 6.22
N GLY A 64 -4.69 -3.50 7.13
CA GLY A 64 -4.78 -2.26 7.90
C GLY A 64 -4.42 -1.05 7.06
N PHE A 65 -3.59 -1.23 6.02
CA PHE A 65 -3.13 -0.15 5.17
C PHE A 65 -3.10 -0.61 3.72
N ALA A 66 -3.16 0.34 2.80
CA ALA A 66 -3.04 0.02 1.39
C ALA A 66 -2.34 1.14 0.64
N LEU A 67 -1.43 0.76 -0.24
CA LEU A 67 -0.81 1.67 -1.21
C LEU A 67 -1.33 1.24 -2.57
N VAL A 68 -2.02 2.14 -3.25
CA VAL A 68 -2.61 1.83 -4.54
C VAL A 68 -2.11 2.80 -5.58
N ASP A 69 -1.53 2.27 -6.65
CA ASP A 69 -1.09 3.09 -7.77
C ASP A 69 -2.21 3.11 -8.80
N LEU A 70 -2.78 4.28 -8.97
CA LEU A 70 -3.89 4.46 -9.88
C LEU A 70 -3.48 4.74 -11.32
N ARG A 71 -2.20 4.66 -11.63
CA ARG A 71 -1.69 4.79 -12.99
C ARG A 71 -1.84 3.48 -13.73
N LEU A 72 -2.97 2.87 -13.66
CA LEU A 72 -3.15 1.57 -14.29
C LEU A 72 -3.13 1.71 -15.81
N GLU A 73 -2.57 0.70 -16.46
CA GLU A 73 -2.39 0.72 -17.89
C GLU A 73 -3.70 0.84 -18.65
N ASP A 74 -4.74 0.30 -18.13
CA ASP A 74 -6.02 0.41 -18.78
C ASP A 74 -6.46 1.87 -18.87
N GLY A 75 -5.90 2.72 -18.02
CA GLY A 75 -6.12 4.15 -18.09
C GLY A 75 -7.55 4.58 -17.91
N ASN A 76 -8.44 3.68 -17.78
CA ASN A 76 -9.84 3.98 -17.78
C ASN A 76 -10.27 4.83 -16.61
N GLY A 77 -9.60 4.63 -15.51
CA GLY A 77 -9.89 5.42 -14.33
C GLY A 77 -9.68 6.91 -14.57
N LEU A 78 -8.68 7.24 -15.34
CA LEU A 78 -8.40 8.62 -15.64
C LEU A 78 -9.33 9.20 -16.68
N ASP A 79 -9.77 8.36 -17.59
CA ASP A 79 -10.64 8.79 -18.66
C ASP A 79 -12.01 9.21 -18.14
N VAL A 80 -12.35 8.74 -16.99
CA VAL A 80 -13.65 9.04 -16.42
C VAL A 80 -13.67 10.40 -15.75
N ILE A 81 -12.53 10.95 -15.56
CA ILE A 81 -12.41 12.25 -14.95
C ILE A 81 -12.59 13.34 -15.99
#